data_bcc119fc074e482e5f9be2d162ac12c2
#
_entry.id   bcc119fc074e482e5f9be2d162ac12c2
#
_cell.length_a   1.000
_cell.length_b   1.000
_cell.length_c   1.000
_cell.angle_alpha   90.00
_cell.angle_beta   90.00
_cell.angle_gamma   90.00
#
_symmetry.space_group_name_H-M   'P 1'
#
loop_
_entity.id
_entity.type
_entity.pdbx_description
1 polymer ?
#
loop_
_entity_poly.entity_id
_entity_poly.type
_entity_poly.pdbx_seq_one_letter_code
_entity_poly.pdbx_strand_id
1 'polypeptide(L)'
;MSAPVPSYQPGTVLTVGSHQVVIDKYVARGGFAEIYTCRMSPAWNNQTVGCLKRVAVPTKPQLNKLRQEVDAMRRLEGNKYIVSYIDSHATHSTNGQGYVVFMLMEYCSKKGLIDFMNTRLVNKLTEPEIINITYDVTFAVACVHSLSPPLIHRDIKIENVLLADDGTFKLCDFGSACPPLKPPRNLEEFQVLQDDILHNTTPQYRCPEMVDLYKRLPIDEKSDIWALGVMLYKLCYYTTPFESNAINGSRNAGGGNYAIVNGIFSFPPSPPFSARLKNVISKTLAVDPKARPDAFQLLEELSKMKGVPFPKQFAAKQSGSAPNYLPSHTFESSTNAPSVIPVRPIPTGTVPTGEIPQGKIPRFNGLVTKSKPIPAKPSKSGADPFSGLHSYFPGASASSGVTNGPLRGNDSRFQHPYQSKQAPSLTQAKFTGQYQSQVQSAMQTPSAESHPRAYQDQTR
;
A
#
# COMPACT_ATOMS: atom_id res chain seq x y z
N MET A 1 6.16 -27.31 -9.88
CA MET A 1 4.75 -26.88 -10.01
C MET A 1 4.61 -26.21 -11.37
N SER A 2 3.67 -26.66 -12.22
CA SER A 2 3.39 -26.02 -13.51
C SER A 2 2.92 -24.58 -13.28
N ALA A 3 3.34 -23.64 -14.14
CA ALA A 3 2.88 -22.26 -14.09
C ALA A 3 1.34 -22.23 -14.20
N PRO A 4 0.65 -21.38 -13.44
CA PRO A 4 -0.81 -21.26 -13.51
C PRO A 4 -1.24 -20.87 -14.92
N VAL A 5 -2.17 -21.61 -15.49
CA VAL A 5 -2.72 -21.31 -16.82
C VAL A 5 -3.50 -20.01 -16.73
N PRO A 6 -3.23 -18.99 -17.59
CA PRO A 6 -3.97 -17.73 -17.60
C PRO A 6 -5.43 -17.96 -18.02
N SER A 7 -6.35 -17.13 -17.50
CA SER A 7 -7.78 -17.23 -17.82
C SER A 7 -8.08 -16.89 -19.28
N TYR A 8 -7.23 -16.05 -19.92
CA TYR A 8 -7.38 -15.64 -21.30
C TYR A 8 -6.10 -15.87 -22.09
N GLN A 9 -6.28 -16.38 -23.32
CA GLN A 9 -5.20 -16.56 -24.29
C GLN A 9 -5.01 -15.30 -25.15
N PRO A 10 -3.81 -15.09 -25.71
CA PRO A 10 -3.59 -14.07 -26.74
C PRO A 10 -4.63 -14.15 -27.86
N GLY A 11 -5.12 -12.99 -28.32
CA GLY A 11 -6.18 -12.90 -29.34
C GLY A 11 -7.60 -12.93 -28.78
N THR A 12 -7.80 -13.23 -27.47
CA THR A 12 -9.14 -13.14 -26.86
C THR A 12 -9.66 -11.72 -26.91
N VAL A 13 -10.89 -11.54 -27.40
CA VAL A 13 -11.59 -10.24 -27.49
C VAL A 13 -12.56 -10.10 -26.32
N LEU A 14 -12.47 -8.97 -25.60
CA LEU A 14 -13.32 -8.63 -24.47
C LEU A 14 -13.90 -7.21 -24.67
N THR A 15 -15.05 -6.95 -24.04
CA THR A 15 -15.58 -5.59 -23.92
C THR A 15 -15.39 -5.12 -22.48
N VAL A 16 -14.71 -3.97 -22.31
CA VAL A 16 -14.45 -3.35 -21.01
C VAL A 16 -14.98 -1.92 -21.06
N GLY A 17 -16.16 -1.70 -20.45
CA GLY A 17 -16.85 -0.42 -20.54
C GLY A 17 -17.16 -0.04 -22.01
N SER A 18 -16.60 1.07 -22.46
CA SER A 18 -16.74 1.56 -23.84
C SER A 18 -15.66 1.05 -24.80
N HIS A 19 -14.69 0.25 -24.32
CA HIS A 19 -13.56 -0.21 -25.10
C HIS A 19 -13.72 -1.69 -25.51
N GLN A 20 -13.38 -1.98 -26.76
CA GLN A 20 -13.02 -3.33 -27.19
C GLN A 20 -11.54 -3.57 -26.88
N VAL A 21 -11.25 -4.69 -26.25
CA VAL A 21 -9.91 -5.05 -25.77
C VAL A 21 -9.52 -6.41 -26.34
N VAL A 22 -8.39 -6.48 -27.02
CA VAL A 22 -7.79 -7.73 -27.53
C VAL A 22 -6.58 -8.06 -26.67
N ILE A 23 -6.58 -9.21 -26.01
CA ILE A 23 -5.47 -9.67 -25.20
C ILE A 23 -4.24 -9.93 -26.05
N ASP A 24 -3.10 -9.31 -25.72
CA ASP A 24 -1.82 -9.56 -26.39
C ASP A 24 -0.97 -10.56 -25.63
N LYS A 25 -0.77 -10.33 -24.33
CA LYS A 25 0.13 -11.15 -23.52
C LYS A 25 -0.29 -11.17 -22.06
N TYR A 26 -0.20 -12.34 -21.43
CA TYR A 26 -0.22 -12.48 -19.97
C TYR A 26 1.09 -11.95 -19.39
N VAL A 27 0.98 -11.11 -18.35
CA VAL A 27 2.13 -10.45 -17.71
C VAL A 27 2.44 -11.08 -16.35
N ALA A 28 1.45 -11.13 -15.46
CA ALA A 28 1.65 -11.59 -14.10
C ALA A 28 0.33 -12.02 -13.42
N ARG A 29 0.48 -12.76 -12.32
CA ARG A 29 -0.62 -13.08 -11.40
C ARG A 29 -0.22 -12.66 -10.00
N GLY A 30 -1.11 -11.94 -9.32
CA GLY A 30 -0.96 -11.57 -7.91
C GLY A 30 -2.26 -11.81 -7.17
N GLY A 31 -2.24 -12.59 -6.08
CA GLY A 31 -3.44 -12.89 -5.32
C GLY A 31 -4.58 -13.41 -6.19
N PHE A 32 -5.66 -12.62 -6.30
CA PHE A 32 -6.82 -12.93 -7.14
C PHE A 32 -6.80 -12.20 -8.50
N ALA A 33 -5.75 -11.42 -8.79
CA ALA A 33 -5.63 -10.61 -9.99
C ALA A 33 -4.74 -11.26 -11.05
N GLU A 34 -5.14 -11.11 -12.30
CA GLU A 34 -4.34 -11.43 -13.49
C GLU A 34 -4.12 -10.15 -14.29
N ILE A 35 -2.90 -9.93 -14.72
CA ILE A 35 -2.48 -8.76 -15.48
C ILE A 35 -2.13 -9.16 -16.91
N TYR A 36 -2.66 -8.43 -17.87
CA TYR A 36 -2.43 -8.63 -19.30
C TYR A 36 -2.02 -7.32 -19.96
N THR A 37 -1.18 -7.39 -20.99
CA THR A 37 -1.12 -6.33 -22.01
C THR A 37 -2.21 -6.60 -23.04
N CYS A 38 -2.78 -5.53 -23.56
CA CYS A 38 -3.88 -5.63 -24.51
C CYS A 38 -3.86 -4.47 -25.50
N ARG A 39 -4.44 -4.68 -26.68
CA ARG A 39 -4.79 -3.60 -27.60
C ARG A 39 -6.23 -3.18 -27.33
N MET A 40 -6.48 -1.87 -27.36
CA MET A 40 -7.79 -1.29 -27.08
C MET A 40 -8.28 -0.41 -28.23
N SER A 41 -9.57 -0.38 -28.44
CA SER A 41 -10.27 0.50 -29.38
C SER A 41 -11.57 0.99 -28.71
N PRO A 42 -11.84 2.31 -28.70
CA PRO A 42 -11.01 3.40 -29.25
C PRO A 42 -9.66 3.56 -28.51
N ALA A 43 -8.72 4.26 -29.15
CA ALA A 43 -7.44 4.62 -28.53
C ALA A 43 -7.67 5.62 -27.39
N TRP A 44 -6.91 5.46 -26.29
CA TRP A 44 -6.88 6.43 -25.19
C TRP A 44 -5.63 7.30 -25.30
N ASN A 45 -5.79 8.63 -25.35
CA ASN A 45 -4.69 9.60 -25.52
C ASN A 45 -3.69 9.19 -26.64
N ASN A 46 -4.21 8.76 -27.80
CA ASN A 46 -3.44 8.23 -28.94
C ASN A 46 -2.67 6.93 -28.67
N GLN A 47 -2.90 6.29 -27.50
CA GLN A 47 -2.33 4.97 -27.18
C GLN A 47 -3.35 3.89 -27.47
N THR A 48 -2.94 2.86 -28.19
CA THR A 48 -3.77 1.68 -28.51
C THR A 48 -3.42 0.49 -27.64
N VAL A 49 -2.33 0.56 -26.86
CA VAL A 49 -1.90 -0.49 -25.93
C VAL A 49 -2.27 -0.09 -24.50
N GLY A 50 -2.91 -1.00 -23.79
CA GLY A 50 -3.32 -0.84 -22.40
C GLY A 50 -2.85 -2.00 -21.51
N CYS A 51 -3.01 -1.81 -20.21
CA CYS A 51 -2.87 -2.83 -19.19
C CYS A 51 -4.26 -3.23 -18.69
N LEU A 52 -4.59 -4.51 -18.77
CA LEU A 52 -5.85 -5.06 -18.27
C LEU A 52 -5.60 -5.84 -16.98
N LYS A 53 -6.17 -5.37 -15.87
CA LYS A 53 -6.23 -6.08 -14.58
C LYS A 53 -7.57 -6.80 -14.50
N ARG A 54 -7.55 -8.13 -14.45
CA ARG A 54 -8.71 -8.98 -14.22
C ARG A 54 -8.70 -9.48 -12.78
N VAL A 55 -9.78 -9.27 -12.04
CA VAL A 55 -9.92 -9.76 -10.66
C VAL A 55 -11.20 -10.57 -10.53
N ALA A 56 -11.07 -11.81 -10.05
CA ALA A 56 -12.22 -12.66 -9.72
C ALA A 56 -12.44 -12.68 -8.21
N VAL A 57 -13.65 -12.36 -7.76
CA VAL A 57 -14.01 -12.31 -6.34
C VAL A 57 -15.30 -13.09 -6.07
N PRO A 58 -15.33 -13.92 -5.01
CA PRO A 58 -16.47 -14.77 -4.70
C PRO A 58 -17.64 -14.02 -4.03
N THR A 59 -17.39 -12.86 -3.40
CA THR A 59 -18.38 -12.22 -2.53
C THR A 59 -18.63 -10.75 -2.88
N LYS A 60 -19.83 -10.26 -2.52
CA LYS A 60 -20.21 -8.86 -2.70
C LYS A 60 -19.34 -7.86 -1.90
N PRO A 61 -18.93 -8.14 -0.65
CA PRO A 61 -17.98 -7.27 0.05
C PRO A 61 -16.66 -7.08 -0.69
N GLN A 62 -16.10 -8.14 -1.27
CA GLN A 62 -14.89 -8.05 -2.09
C GLN A 62 -15.12 -7.27 -3.39
N LEU A 63 -16.29 -7.43 -4.03
CA LEU A 63 -16.67 -6.59 -5.17
C LEU A 63 -16.76 -5.11 -4.80
N ASN A 64 -17.33 -4.78 -3.63
CA ASN A 64 -17.40 -3.40 -3.15
C ASN A 64 -16.01 -2.81 -2.90
N LYS A 65 -15.04 -3.62 -2.46
CA LYS A 65 -13.66 -3.20 -2.32
C LYS A 65 -13.03 -2.83 -3.69
N LEU A 66 -13.29 -3.62 -4.73
CA LEU A 66 -12.83 -3.28 -6.09
C LEU A 66 -13.51 -2.03 -6.64
N ARG A 67 -14.77 -1.75 -6.27
CA ARG A 67 -15.41 -0.47 -6.59
C ARG A 67 -14.70 0.71 -5.95
N GLN A 68 -14.25 0.58 -4.71
CA GLN A 68 -13.48 1.62 -4.02
C GLN A 68 -12.14 1.87 -4.71
N GLU A 69 -11.46 0.83 -5.19
CA GLU A 69 -10.24 0.95 -5.99
C GLU A 69 -10.49 1.74 -7.29
N VAL A 70 -11.53 1.36 -8.03
CA VAL A 70 -11.93 2.07 -9.27
C VAL A 70 -12.29 3.53 -8.99
N ASP A 71 -13.05 3.80 -7.92
CA ASP A 71 -13.43 5.16 -7.53
C ASP A 71 -12.21 6.01 -7.16
N ALA A 72 -11.27 5.44 -6.40
CA ALA A 72 -10.02 6.12 -6.06
C ALA A 72 -9.23 6.50 -7.32
N MET A 73 -9.07 5.58 -8.27
CA MET A 73 -8.35 5.83 -9.51
C MET A 73 -9.06 6.89 -10.39
N ARG A 74 -10.39 6.86 -10.47
CA ARG A 74 -11.19 7.88 -11.20
C ARG A 74 -11.03 9.28 -10.61
N ARG A 75 -11.02 9.40 -9.28
CA ARG A 75 -10.81 10.68 -8.59
C ARG A 75 -9.41 11.26 -8.80
N LEU A 76 -8.45 10.42 -9.18
CA LEU A 76 -7.05 10.77 -9.45
C LEU A 76 -6.74 10.84 -10.96
N GLU A 77 -7.75 10.78 -11.81
CA GLU A 77 -7.59 10.83 -13.26
C GLU A 77 -6.84 12.10 -13.73
N GLY A 78 -6.00 11.94 -14.76
CA GLY A 78 -5.20 13.04 -15.32
C GLY A 78 -3.94 13.39 -14.53
N ASN A 79 -3.62 12.65 -13.46
CA ASN A 79 -2.40 12.88 -12.70
C ASN A 79 -1.19 12.24 -13.40
N LYS A 80 -0.16 13.06 -13.64
CA LYS A 80 1.07 12.61 -14.31
C LYS A 80 1.80 11.49 -13.58
N TYR A 81 1.77 11.49 -12.24
CA TYR A 81 2.54 10.59 -11.39
C TYR A 81 1.74 9.41 -10.84
N ILE A 82 0.54 9.18 -11.37
CA ILE A 82 -0.31 8.05 -11.04
C ILE A 82 -0.63 7.30 -12.33
N VAL A 83 -0.66 5.96 -12.28
CA VAL A 83 -1.10 5.14 -13.40
C VAL A 83 -2.55 5.50 -13.72
N SER A 84 -2.81 5.91 -14.94
CA SER A 84 -4.13 6.41 -15.34
C SER A 84 -5.14 5.28 -15.45
N TYR A 85 -6.32 5.49 -14.87
CA TYR A 85 -7.50 4.71 -15.15
C TYR A 85 -8.04 5.05 -16.54
N ILE A 86 -8.48 4.04 -17.29
CA ILE A 86 -9.08 4.23 -18.62
C ILE A 86 -10.55 3.83 -18.58
N ASP A 87 -10.84 2.56 -18.20
CA ASP A 87 -12.20 2.06 -18.18
C ASP A 87 -12.31 0.82 -17.26
N SER A 88 -13.53 0.41 -16.93
CA SER A 88 -13.75 -0.82 -16.18
C SER A 88 -15.10 -1.46 -16.48
N HIS A 89 -15.18 -2.75 -16.28
CA HIS A 89 -16.41 -3.53 -16.41
C HIS A 89 -16.49 -4.59 -15.33
N ALA A 90 -17.67 -4.78 -14.77
CA ALA A 90 -17.94 -5.83 -13.78
C ALA A 90 -19.06 -6.74 -14.28
N THR A 91 -18.87 -8.05 -14.14
CA THR A 91 -19.83 -9.05 -14.56
C THR A 91 -19.91 -10.19 -13.54
N HIS A 92 -20.97 -10.99 -13.62
CA HIS A 92 -21.01 -12.26 -12.91
C HIS A 92 -19.99 -13.25 -13.49
N SER A 93 -19.41 -14.08 -12.65
CA SER A 93 -18.54 -15.15 -13.12
C SER A 93 -19.31 -16.17 -13.95
N THR A 94 -18.69 -16.69 -15.01
CA THR A 94 -19.29 -17.67 -15.94
C THR A 94 -19.69 -18.98 -15.27
N ASN A 95 -19.09 -19.31 -14.12
CA ASN A 95 -19.48 -20.49 -13.32
C ASN A 95 -20.69 -20.22 -12.40
N GLY A 96 -21.33 -19.05 -12.51
CA GLY A 96 -22.48 -18.65 -11.69
C GLY A 96 -22.15 -18.25 -10.25
N GLN A 97 -20.90 -18.32 -9.83
CA GLN A 97 -20.46 -17.98 -8.47
C GLN A 97 -19.50 -16.81 -8.47
N GLY A 98 -19.90 -15.72 -7.78
CA GLY A 98 -19.05 -14.53 -7.62
C GLY A 98 -19.04 -13.59 -8.83
N TYR A 99 -18.01 -12.76 -8.89
CA TYR A 99 -17.91 -11.64 -9.82
C TYR A 99 -16.53 -11.60 -10.47
N VAL A 100 -16.47 -11.08 -11.69
CA VAL A 100 -15.22 -10.75 -12.38
C VAL A 100 -15.25 -9.27 -12.69
N VAL A 101 -14.18 -8.57 -12.30
CA VAL A 101 -13.98 -7.14 -12.59
C VAL A 101 -12.77 -7.00 -13.51
N PHE A 102 -12.95 -6.23 -14.56
CA PHE A 102 -11.92 -5.81 -15.48
C PHE A 102 -11.61 -4.34 -15.25
N MET A 103 -10.35 -3.99 -15.09
CA MET A 103 -9.87 -2.60 -15.05
C MET A 103 -8.86 -2.41 -16.17
N LEU A 104 -9.17 -1.51 -17.09
CA LEU A 104 -8.29 -1.08 -18.17
C LEU A 104 -7.55 0.16 -17.72
N MET A 105 -6.23 0.12 -17.80
CA MET A 105 -5.32 1.15 -17.30
C MET A 105 -4.23 1.46 -18.31
N GLU A 106 -3.56 2.58 -18.11
CA GLU A 106 -2.35 2.96 -18.82
C GLU A 106 -1.30 1.84 -18.74
N TYR A 107 -0.63 1.58 -19.87
CA TYR A 107 0.47 0.63 -19.93
C TYR A 107 1.82 1.34 -19.79
N CYS A 108 2.56 1.02 -18.73
CA CYS A 108 3.91 1.51 -18.49
C CYS A 108 4.92 0.51 -19.07
N SER A 109 5.44 0.76 -20.29
CA SER A 109 6.24 -0.20 -21.05
C SER A 109 7.61 -0.47 -20.45
N LYS A 110 8.17 0.47 -19.67
CA LYS A 110 9.49 0.36 -19.04
C LYS A 110 9.48 -0.45 -17.73
N LYS A 111 8.39 -1.18 -17.43
CA LYS A 111 8.22 -2.08 -16.29
C LYS A 111 8.18 -1.35 -14.93
N GLY A 112 8.51 -2.06 -13.85
CA GLY A 112 8.46 -1.55 -12.48
C GLY A 112 9.77 -0.92 -12.00
N LEU A 113 9.67 -0.15 -10.92
CA LEU A 113 10.84 0.40 -10.22
C LEU A 113 11.77 -0.71 -9.72
N ILE A 114 11.23 -1.86 -9.32
CA ILE A 114 12.05 -3.02 -8.95
C ILE A 114 12.89 -3.54 -10.12
N ASP A 115 12.33 -3.58 -11.33
CA ASP A 115 13.08 -3.97 -12.53
C ASP A 115 14.18 -2.96 -12.84
N PHE A 116 13.88 -1.65 -12.72
CA PHE A 116 14.86 -0.58 -12.86
C PHE A 116 15.99 -0.71 -11.86
N MET A 117 15.70 -0.95 -10.58
CA MET A 117 16.70 -1.19 -9.53
C MET A 117 17.55 -2.44 -9.82
N ASN A 118 16.96 -3.49 -10.38
CA ASN A 118 17.68 -4.73 -10.74
C ASN A 118 18.70 -4.49 -11.85
N THR A 119 18.51 -3.50 -12.72
CA THR A 119 19.56 -3.09 -13.69
C THR A 119 20.74 -2.35 -13.04
N ARG A 120 20.61 -1.96 -11.76
CA ARG A 120 21.56 -1.15 -10.99
C ARG A 120 22.16 -1.89 -9.78
N LEU A 121 22.19 -3.22 -9.79
CA LEU A 121 22.68 -4.02 -8.63
C LEU A 121 24.14 -3.75 -8.30
N VAL A 122 24.99 -3.53 -9.30
CA VAL A 122 26.42 -3.25 -9.12
C VAL A 122 26.65 -1.79 -8.74
N ASN A 123 26.21 -0.85 -9.57
CA ASN A 123 26.52 0.57 -9.42
C ASN A 123 25.55 1.31 -8.48
N LYS A 124 24.48 0.63 -8.03
CA LYS A 124 23.40 1.21 -7.21
C LYS A 124 22.77 2.47 -7.86
N LEU A 125 21.76 3.03 -7.23
CA LEU A 125 21.17 4.29 -7.63
C LEU A 125 22.01 5.45 -7.08
N THR A 126 22.15 6.49 -7.87
CA THR A 126 22.75 7.76 -7.44
C THR A 126 21.76 8.59 -6.63
N GLU A 127 22.23 9.49 -5.78
CA GLU A 127 21.37 10.36 -4.99
C GLU A 127 20.42 11.21 -5.85
N PRO A 128 20.82 11.81 -7.00
CA PRO A 128 19.88 12.48 -7.89
C PRO A 128 18.79 11.58 -8.46
N GLU A 129 19.10 10.33 -8.82
CA GLU A 129 18.08 9.35 -9.29
C GLU A 129 17.09 9.04 -8.16
N ILE A 130 17.58 8.82 -6.95
CA ILE A 130 16.76 8.55 -5.76
C ILE A 130 15.82 9.73 -5.46
N ILE A 131 16.34 10.96 -5.48
CA ILE A 131 15.57 12.18 -5.28
C ILE A 131 14.47 12.29 -6.35
N ASN A 132 14.79 12.02 -7.62
CA ASN A 132 13.85 12.08 -8.71
C ASN A 132 12.69 11.08 -8.53
N ILE A 133 13.01 9.82 -8.22
CA ILE A 133 12.03 8.75 -7.98
C ILE A 133 11.14 9.13 -6.78
N THR A 134 11.76 9.55 -5.66
CA THR A 134 11.03 9.90 -4.45
C THR A 134 10.14 11.12 -4.63
N TYR A 135 10.60 12.12 -5.39
CA TYR A 135 9.81 13.29 -5.77
C TYR A 135 8.54 12.89 -6.53
N ASP A 136 8.68 12.07 -7.59
CA ASP A 136 7.56 11.65 -8.42
C ASP A 136 6.50 10.88 -7.59
N VAL A 137 6.94 9.93 -6.74
CA VAL A 137 6.03 9.16 -5.88
C VAL A 137 5.42 10.04 -4.77
N THR A 138 6.19 10.96 -4.17
CA THR A 138 5.66 11.89 -3.15
C THR A 138 4.63 12.84 -3.75
N PHE A 139 4.83 13.27 -4.99
CA PHE A 139 3.82 14.06 -5.71
C PHE A 139 2.51 13.29 -5.87
N ALA A 140 2.58 12.01 -6.29
CA ALA A 140 1.40 11.14 -6.37
C ALA A 140 0.69 11.04 -5.02
N VAL A 141 1.43 10.80 -3.93
CA VAL A 141 0.88 10.72 -2.56
C VAL A 141 0.25 12.05 -2.14
N ALA A 142 0.86 13.20 -2.45
CA ALA A 142 0.28 14.51 -2.18
C ALA A 142 -1.07 14.71 -2.91
N CYS A 143 -1.22 14.18 -4.13
CA CYS A 143 -2.51 14.19 -4.83
C CYS A 143 -3.55 13.30 -4.14
N VAL A 144 -3.18 12.11 -3.68
CA VAL A 144 -4.07 11.20 -2.94
C VAL A 144 -4.56 11.87 -1.65
N HIS A 145 -3.65 12.47 -0.89
CA HIS A 145 -3.97 13.17 0.36
C HIS A 145 -4.75 14.49 0.15
N SER A 146 -4.73 15.05 -1.08
CA SER A 146 -5.49 16.24 -1.45
C SER A 146 -6.96 15.99 -1.77
N LEU A 147 -7.35 14.74 -1.94
CA LEU A 147 -8.73 14.39 -2.28
C LEU A 147 -9.70 14.84 -1.17
N SER A 148 -10.96 15.11 -1.53
CA SER A 148 -12.03 15.42 -0.59
C SER A 148 -13.18 14.42 -0.76
N PRO A 149 -13.43 13.54 0.22
CA PRO A 149 -12.61 13.28 1.42
C PRO A 149 -11.21 12.72 1.06
N PRO A 150 -10.21 12.91 1.96
CA PRO A 150 -8.86 12.40 1.73
C PRO A 150 -8.84 10.87 1.70
N LEU A 151 -7.85 10.33 1.00
CA LEU A 151 -7.52 8.90 1.01
C LEU A 151 -6.09 8.70 1.49
N ILE A 152 -5.81 7.52 2.03
CA ILE A 152 -4.48 6.98 2.28
C ILE A 152 -4.27 5.76 1.39
N HIS A 153 -3.05 5.59 0.86
CA HIS A 153 -2.73 4.50 -0.08
C HIS A 153 -2.48 3.18 0.64
N ARG A 154 -1.77 3.18 1.77
CA ARG A 154 -1.44 2.08 2.70
C ARG A 154 -0.52 0.98 2.16
N ASP A 155 -0.22 0.95 0.88
CA ASP A 155 0.68 -0.05 0.29
C ASP A 155 1.74 0.58 -0.64
N ILE A 156 2.32 1.71 -0.19
CA ILE A 156 3.44 2.36 -0.88
C ILE A 156 4.68 1.50 -0.73
N LYS A 157 5.22 1.03 -1.86
CA LYS A 157 6.43 0.20 -1.94
C LYS A 157 7.01 0.24 -3.36
N ILE A 158 8.26 -0.19 -3.53
CA ILE A 158 8.92 -0.16 -4.85
C ILE A 158 8.21 -1.02 -5.89
N GLU A 159 7.49 -2.07 -5.45
CA GLU A 159 6.71 -2.98 -6.30
C GLU A 159 5.48 -2.29 -6.92
N ASN A 160 4.96 -1.24 -6.28
CA ASN A 160 3.79 -0.48 -6.71
C ASN A 160 4.16 0.84 -7.40
N VAL A 161 5.39 0.95 -7.91
CA VAL A 161 5.85 2.09 -8.70
C VAL A 161 6.27 1.59 -10.08
N LEU A 162 5.68 2.15 -11.13
CA LEU A 162 5.95 1.80 -12.52
C LEU A 162 6.69 2.93 -13.23
N LEU A 163 7.48 2.59 -14.25
CA LEU A 163 8.21 3.55 -15.08
C LEU A 163 7.51 3.71 -16.43
N ALA A 164 7.01 4.92 -16.69
CA ALA A 164 6.37 5.29 -17.93
C ALA A 164 7.39 5.57 -19.04
N ASP A 165 6.92 5.67 -20.30
CA ASP A 165 7.75 5.86 -21.48
C ASP A 165 8.52 7.18 -21.47
N ASP A 166 7.93 8.23 -20.87
CA ASP A 166 8.55 9.55 -20.71
C ASP A 166 9.60 9.62 -19.57
N GLY A 167 9.82 8.50 -18.86
CA GLY A 167 10.75 8.43 -17.73
C GLY A 167 10.16 8.85 -16.38
N THR A 168 8.84 9.11 -16.33
CA THR A 168 8.14 9.44 -15.06
C THR A 168 7.88 8.18 -14.25
N PHE A 169 8.12 8.23 -12.95
CA PHE A 169 7.73 7.16 -12.02
C PHE A 169 6.29 7.40 -11.55
N LYS A 170 5.44 6.38 -11.73
CA LYS A 170 4.01 6.45 -11.46
C LYS A 170 3.60 5.46 -10.38
N LEU A 171 2.86 5.95 -9.39
CA LEU A 171 2.26 5.11 -8.34
C LEU A 171 1.05 4.35 -8.91
N CYS A 172 0.93 3.07 -8.56
CA CYS A 172 -0.17 2.19 -8.98
C CYS A 172 -0.71 1.37 -7.80
N ASP A 173 -1.74 0.57 -8.07
CA ASP A 173 -2.40 -0.36 -7.15
C ASP A 173 -3.05 0.30 -5.91
N PHE A 174 -4.25 0.85 -6.14
CA PHE A 174 -5.09 1.47 -5.12
C PHE A 174 -6.02 0.48 -4.38
N GLY A 175 -5.77 -0.82 -4.52
CA GLY A 175 -6.59 -1.88 -3.88
C GLY A 175 -6.59 -1.85 -2.36
N SER A 176 -5.63 -1.17 -1.75
CA SER A 176 -5.54 -0.94 -0.30
C SER A 176 -5.98 0.46 0.13
N ALA A 177 -6.28 1.36 -0.83
CA ALA A 177 -6.61 2.74 -0.51
C ALA A 177 -7.94 2.86 0.26
N CYS A 178 -7.95 3.70 1.28
CA CYS A 178 -9.14 3.94 2.09
C CYS A 178 -9.11 5.35 2.71
N PRO A 179 -10.23 5.85 3.25
CA PRO A 179 -10.20 7.01 4.15
C PRO A 179 -9.33 6.75 5.39
N PRO A 180 -8.80 7.81 6.04
CA PRO A 180 -8.09 7.67 7.32
C PRO A 180 -8.90 6.88 8.34
N LEU A 181 -8.22 5.96 9.04
CA LEU A 181 -8.83 5.02 9.98
C LEU A 181 -8.72 5.55 11.41
N LYS A 182 -9.84 5.53 12.11
CA LYS A 182 -9.89 5.91 13.53
C LYS A 182 -9.36 4.80 14.42
N PRO A 183 -8.84 5.14 15.61
CA PRO A 183 -8.47 4.15 16.61
C PRO A 183 -9.65 3.22 16.97
N PRO A 184 -9.41 1.92 17.19
CA PRO A 184 -10.47 1.00 17.57
C PRO A 184 -10.99 1.31 18.99
N ARG A 185 -12.31 1.30 19.15
CA ARG A 185 -12.98 1.65 20.42
C ARG A 185 -13.23 0.45 21.32
N ASN A 186 -13.34 -0.75 20.75
CA ASN A 186 -13.63 -2.01 21.41
C ASN A 186 -12.82 -3.16 20.78
N LEU A 187 -12.94 -4.37 21.35
CA LEU A 187 -12.20 -5.55 20.91
C LEU A 187 -12.61 -6.01 19.50
N GLU A 188 -13.87 -5.89 19.12
CA GLU A 188 -14.36 -6.26 17.81
C GLU A 188 -13.76 -5.36 16.74
N GLU A 189 -13.82 -4.04 16.92
CA GLU A 189 -13.17 -3.07 16.01
C GLU A 189 -11.65 -3.28 15.94
N PHE A 190 -11.02 -3.68 17.06
CA PHE A 190 -9.59 -4.01 17.10
C PHE A 190 -9.28 -5.21 16.20
N GLN A 191 -10.04 -6.29 16.29
CA GLN A 191 -9.85 -7.48 15.47
C GLN A 191 -10.07 -7.19 13.99
N VAL A 192 -11.15 -6.46 13.65
CA VAL A 192 -11.43 -6.05 12.27
C VAL A 192 -10.29 -5.20 11.69
N LEU A 193 -9.78 -4.23 12.46
CA LEU A 193 -8.67 -3.38 12.03
C LEU A 193 -7.37 -4.18 11.89
N GLN A 194 -7.09 -5.10 12.82
CA GLN A 194 -5.93 -5.98 12.75
C GLN A 194 -5.97 -6.86 11.51
N ASP A 195 -7.10 -7.47 11.20
CA ASP A 195 -7.30 -8.30 10.01
C ASP A 195 -7.17 -7.46 8.73
N ASP A 196 -7.73 -6.24 8.71
CA ASP A 196 -7.60 -5.32 7.58
C ASP A 196 -6.13 -4.96 7.31
N ILE A 197 -5.35 -4.63 8.34
CA ILE A 197 -3.92 -4.34 8.22
C ILE A 197 -3.15 -5.57 7.71
N LEU A 198 -3.44 -6.75 8.24
CA LEU A 198 -2.76 -7.99 7.83
C LEU A 198 -2.94 -8.29 6.34
N HIS A 199 -4.13 -8.05 5.80
CA HIS A 199 -4.47 -8.37 4.41
C HIS A 199 -4.14 -7.27 3.41
N ASN A 200 -4.07 -6.00 3.85
CA ASN A 200 -4.01 -4.84 2.96
C ASN A 200 -2.72 -4.03 3.06
N THR A 201 -1.74 -4.48 3.85
CA THR A 201 -0.46 -3.77 3.99
C THR A 201 0.73 -4.72 3.92
N THR A 202 1.85 -4.22 3.42
CA THR A 202 3.09 -4.98 3.32
C THR A 202 3.88 -4.89 4.64
N PRO A 203 4.21 -6.00 5.34
CA PRO A 203 4.79 -6.00 6.69
C PRO A 203 6.00 -5.07 6.88
N GLN A 204 6.97 -5.08 5.95
CA GLN A 204 8.20 -4.29 6.05
C GLN A 204 7.97 -2.78 5.92
N TYR A 205 6.80 -2.35 5.43
CA TYR A 205 6.43 -0.95 5.22
C TYR A 205 5.45 -0.42 6.28
N ARG A 206 4.98 -1.29 7.19
CA ARG A 206 4.03 -0.90 8.25
C ARG A 206 4.67 0.11 9.20
N CYS A 207 3.89 1.14 9.52
CA CYS A 207 4.26 2.14 10.52
C CYS A 207 4.02 1.63 11.95
N PRO A 208 4.64 2.27 12.98
CA PRO A 208 4.46 1.89 14.38
C PRO A 208 3.01 1.79 14.82
N GLU A 209 2.14 2.70 14.37
CA GLU A 209 0.72 2.74 14.68
C GLU A 209 -0.09 1.61 14.02
N MET A 210 0.42 0.96 12.94
CA MET A 210 -0.14 -0.27 12.37
C MET A 210 0.36 -1.52 13.08
N VAL A 211 1.58 -1.49 13.62
CA VAL A 211 2.22 -2.63 14.30
C VAL A 211 1.71 -2.75 15.73
N ASP A 212 1.51 -1.62 16.41
CA ASP A 212 1.05 -1.55 17.80
C ASP A 212 -0.27 -0.80 17.92
N LEU A 213 -1.37 -1.50 17.66
CA LEU A 213 -2.73 -0.96 17.76
C LEU A 213 -3.15 -0.63 19.20
N TYR A 214 -2.43 -1.14 20.23
CA TYR A 214 -2.72 -0.82 21.63
C TYR A 214 -2.40 0.64 21.98
N LYS A 215 -1.54 1.30 21.21
CA LYS A 215 -1.30 2.75 21.34
C LYS A 215 -2.50 3.61 20.94
N ARG A 216 -3.51 3.02 20.30
CA ARG A 216 -4.76 3.69 19.89
C ARG A 216 -4.52 5.00 19.12
N LEU A 217 -3.51 4.99 18.25
CA LEU A 217 -3.25 6.10 17.33
C LEU A 217 -4.09 5.92 16.07
N PRO A 218 -4.53 7.02 15.43
CA PRO A 218 -5.17 6.94 14.11
C PRO A 218 -4.16 6.45 13.06
N ILE A 219 -4.64 5.74 12.05
CA ILE A 219 -3.88 5.41 10.84
C ILE A 219 -4.36 6.38 9.76
N ASP A 220 -3.59 7.44 9.57
CA ASP A 220 -3.90 8.56 8.68
C ASP A 220 -2.82 8.75 7.61
N GLU A 221 -2.79 9.91 6.98
CA GLU A 221 -1.84 10.27 5.92
C GLU A 221 -0.38 10.10 6.34
N LYS A 222 -0.09 10.16 7.64
CA LYS A 222 1.28 9.98 8.18
C LYS A 222 1.78 8.54 8.05
N SER A 223 0.89 7.57 7.88
CA SER A 223 1.25 6.19 7.60
C SER A 223 1.89 6.02 6.22
N ASP A 224 1.40 6.75 5.22
CA ASP A 224 1.98 6.78 3.87
C ASP A 224 3.35 7.46 3.87
N ILE A 225 3.55 8.48 4.70
CA ILE A 225 4.85 9.17 4.86
C ILE A 225 5.90 8.22 5.45
N TRP A 226 5.53 7.38 6.41
CA TRP A 226 6.42 6.33 6.91
C TRP A 226 6.78 5.34 5.80
N ALA A 227 5.82 4.87 5.02
CA ALA A 227 6.07 3.95 3.91
C ALA A 227 6.98 4.57 2.83
N LEU A 228 6.82 5.88 2.52
CA LEU A 228 7.75 6.64 1.68
C LEU A 228 9.17 6.66 2.28
N GLY A 229 9.31 6.81 3.59
CA GLY A 229 10.61 6.73 4.29
C GLY A 229 11.28 5.37 4.15
N VAL A 230 10.51 4.28 4.32
CA VAL A 230 11.00 2.91 4.09
C VAL A 230 11.42 2.70 2.63
N MET A 231 10.59 3.17 1.69
CA MET A 231 10.90 3.12 0.25
C MET A 231 12.19 3.90 -0.05
N LEU A 232 12.33 5.11 0.45
CA LEU A 232 13.50 5.96 0.25
C LEU A 232 14.78 5.30 0.80
N TYR A 233 14.72 4.71 1.99
CA TYR A 233 15.83 3.93 2.54
C TYR A 233 16.17 2.74 1.63
N LYS A 234 15.16 2.01 1.12
CA LYS A 234 15.35 0.87 0.22
C LYS A 234 15.96 1.28 -1.13
N LEU A 235 15.61 2.45 -1.66
CA LEU A 235 16.27 3.01 -2.85
C LEU A 235 17.77 3.29 -2.62
N CYS A 236 18.13 3.76 -1.41
CA CYS A 236 19.51 4.02 -1.04
C CYS A 236 20.34 2.74 -0.84
N TYR A 237 19.80 1.78 -0.10
CA TYR A 237 20.59 0.66 0.43
C TYR A 237 20.16 -0.72 -0.09
N TYR A 238 19.10 -0.81 -0.88
CA TYR A 238 18.56 -2.07 -1.46
C TYR A 238 18.05 -3.07 -0.42
N THR A 239 17.85 -2.62 0.81
CA THR A 239 17.25 -3.34 1.94
C THR A 239 16.31 -2.41 2.70
N THR A 240 15.40 -2.93 3.48
CA THR A 240 14.55 -2.10 4.33
C THR A 240 15.25 -1.73 5.66
N PRO A 241 14.91 -0.60 6.31
CA PRO A 241 15.65 -0.12 7.46
C PRO A 241 15.56 -1.05 8.68
N PHE A 242 14.49 -1.84 8.80
CA PHE A 242 14.21 -2.64 9.98
C PHE A 242 14.56 -4.13 9.83
N GLU A 243 14.97 -4.58 8.63
CA GLU A 243 15.47 -5.94 8.39
C GLU A 243 16.95 -6.07 8.75
N SER A 244 17.72 -4.99 8.63
CA SER A 244 19.18 -5.00 8.76
C SER A 244 19.69 -5.25 10.20
N ASN A 245 18.86 -5.13 11.23
CA ASN A 245 19.26 -5.35 12.62
C ASN A 245 19.55 -6.82 12.97
N ALA A 246 19.33 -7.76 12.04
CA ALA A 246 19.80 -9.14 12.16
C ALA A 246 21.33 -9.28 11.90
N ILE A 247 22.00 -8.23 11.39
CA ILE A 247 23.40 -8.32 10.92
C ILE A 247 24.40 -8.30 12.08
N ASN A 248 24.04 -7.80 13.26
CA ASN A 248 24.95 -7.78 14.43
C ASN A 248 24.90 -9.06 15.30
N GLY A 249 24.49 -10.21 14.73
CA GLY A 249 24.68 -11.52 15.35
C GLY A 249 23.76 -11.81 16.56
N SER A 250 22.98 -10.88 17.02
CA SER A 250 22.00 -11.09 18.10
C SER A 250 20.67 -11.57 17.54
N ARG A 251 20.55 -12.88 17.39
CA ARG A 251 19.30 -13.58 17.00
C ARG A 251 18.13 -13.39 18.02
N ASN A 252 18.38 -12.67 19.12
CA ASN A 252 17.45 -12.47 20.23
C ASN A 252 16.94 -11.03 20.40
N ALA A 253 17.32 -10.07 19.56
CA ALA A 253 16.68 -8.74 19.56
C ALA A 253 15.36 -8.87 18.81
N GLY A 254 14.25 -8.86 19.50
CA GLY A 254 12.87 -9.05 19.06
C GLY A 254 12.63 -8.55 17.64
N GLY A 255 12.07 -9.39 16.77
CA GLY A 255 12.00 -9.28 15.31
C GLY A 255 11.65 -7.88 14.75
N GLY A 256 11.56 -7.74 13.46
CA GLY A 256 11.35 -6.47 12.75
C GLY A 256 10.29 -5.52 13.35
N ASN A 257 9.24 -6.06 13.98
CA ASN A 257 8.21 -5.28 14.67
C ASN A 257 8.75 -4.47 15.86
N TYR A 258 9.67 -5.03 16.66
CA TYR A 258 10.29 -4.28 17.76
C TYR A 258 11.10 -3.10 17.24
N ALA A 259 11.87 -3.29 16.18
CA ALA A 259 12.65 -2.23 15.57
C ALA A 259 11.73 -1.13 14.97
N ILE A 260 10.62 -1.49 14.35
CA ILE A 260 9.62 -0.56 13.82
C ILE A 260 9.02 0.29 14.94
N VAL A 261 8.50 -0.34 16.00
CA VAL A 261 7.80 0.35 17.11
C VAL A 261 8.71 1.30 17.87
N ASN A 262 10.02 1.00 17.91
CA ASN A 262 11.02 1.82 18.61
C ASN A 262 11.88 2.69 17.66
N GLY A 263 11.64 2.65 16.34
CA GLY A 263 12.37 3.43 15.35
C GLY A 263 13.87 3.10 15.28
N ILE A 264 14.25 1.84 15.54
CA ILE A 264 15.65 1.42 15.62
C ILE A 264 16.15 1.04 14.24
N PHE A 265 16.93 1.91 13.62
CA PHE A 265 17.63 1.65 12.36
C PHE A 265 18.95 2.40 12.30
N SER A 266 19.81 2.04 11.38
CA SER A 266 21.10 2.70 11.15
C SER A 266 21.34 2.90 9.65
N PHE A 267 22.23 3.82 9.32
CA PHE A 267 22.65 4.03 7.94
C PHE A 267 23.94 3.25 7.66
N PRO A 268 23.97 2.37 6.66
CA PRO A 268 25.21 1.75 6.21
C PRO A 268 26.26 2.80 5.80
N PRO A 269 27.55 2.55 6.01
CA PRO A 269 28.61 3.48 5.61
C PRO A 269 28.75 3.58 4.07
N SER A 270 28.29 2.56 3.35
CA SER A 270 28.35 2.49 1.88
C SER A 270 27.01 2.00 1.32
N PRO A 271 26.53 2.60 0.20
CA PRO A 271 27.06 3.80 -0.45
C PRO A 271 26.90 5.05 0.43
N PRO A 272 27.80 6.06 0.31
CA PRO A 272 27.69 7.31 1.04
C PRO A 272 26.59 8.19 0.42
N PHE A 273 25.69 8.70 1.25
CA PHE A 273 24.65 9.67 0.89
C PHE A 273 24.78 10.93 1.73
N SER A 274 24.25 12.04 1.22
CA SER A 274 24.31 13.34 1.89
C SER A 274 23.61 13.29 3.26
N ALA A 275 24.07 14.13 4.20
CA ALA A 275 23.43 14.32 5.49
C ALA A 275 21.97 14.80 5.32
N ARG A 276 21.70 15.60 4.27
CA ARG A 276 20.36 16.09 3.94
C ARG A 276 19.41 14.95 3.60
N LEU A 277 19.81 14.01 2.71
CA LEU A 277 19.01 12.84 2.35
C LEU A 277 18.75 11.93 3.56
N LYS A 278 19.80 11.67 4.37
CA LYS A 278 19.67 10.89 5.62
C LYS A 278 18.71 11.55 6.61
N ASN A 279 18.71 12.89 6.70
CA ASN A 279 17.77 13.63 7.55
C ASN A 279 16.33 13.49 7.06
N VAL A 280 16.08 13.53 5.74
CA VAL A 280 14.74 13.28 5.17
C VAL A 280 14.25 11.88 5.55
N ILE A 281 15.09 10.85 5.41
CA ILE A 281 14.75 9.48 5.84
C ILE A 281 14.42 9.45 7.33
N SER A 282 15.25 10.05 8.18
CA SER A 282 15.04 10.06 9.64
C SER A 282 13.74 10.77 10.04
N LYS A 283 13.39 11.87 9.36
CA LYS A 283 12.14 12.61 9.61
C LYS A 283 10.90 11.83 9.18
N THR A 284 10.96 11.16 8.03
CA THR A 284 9.83 10.33 7.56
C THR A 284 9.66 9.07 8.41
N LEU A 285 10.73 8.53 9.01
CA LEU A 285 10.74 7.38 9.91
C LEU A 285 10.68 7.77 11.40
N ALA A 286 10.14 8.94 11.74
CA ALA A 286 9.87 9.30 13.13
C ALA A 286 8.75 8.41 13.71
N VAL A 287 8.97 7.84 14.90
CA VAL A 287 7.99 6.95 15.56
C VAL A 287 6.69 7.68 15.86
N ASP A 288 6.77 8.93 16.38
CA ASP A 288 5.60 9.79 16.56
C ASP A 288 5.09 10.28 15.18
N PRO A 289 3.86 9.94 14.77
CA PRO A 289 3.29 10.40 13.50
C PRO A 289 3.26 11.93 13.37
N LYS A 290 3.10 12.66 14.48
CA LYS A 290 3.08 14.12 14.50
C LYS A 290 4.44 14.74 14.16
N ALA A 291 5.53 14.04 14.43
CA ALA A 291 6.88 14.48 14.09
C ALA A 291 7.24 14.24 12.62
N ARG A 292 6.47 13.42 11.91
CA ARG A 292 6.65 13.19 10.47
C ARG A 292 6.16 14.40 9.68
N PRO A 293 6.84 14.79 8.59
CA PRO A 293 6.28 15.76 7.65
C PRO A 293 4.94 15.26 7.08
N ASP A 294 4.12 16.16 6.56
CA ASP A 294 3.05 15.77 5.63
C ASP A 294 3.61 15.63 4.19
N ALA A 295 2.76 15.17 3.26
CA ALA A 295 3.18 14.95 1.88
C ALA A 295 3.62 16.25 1.18
N PHE A 296 3.03 17.40 1.54
CA PHE A 296 3.35 18.69 0.94
C PHE A 296 4.70 19.22 1.46
N GLN A 297 4.96 19.11 2.75
CA GLN A 297 6.23 19.45 3.38
C GLN A 297 7.38 18.59 2.84
N LEU A 298 7.15 17.27 2.70
CA LEU A 298 8.11 16.36 2.10
C LEU A 298 8.36 16.70 0.62
N LEU A 299 7.30 16.99 -0.15
CA LEU A 299 7.41 17.38 -1.56
C LEU A 299 8.14 18.71 -1.72
N GLU A 300 7.95 19.66 -0.81
CA GLU A 300 8.69 20.94 -0.81
C GLU A 300 10.18 20.70 -0.60
N GLU A 301 10.56 19.87 0.37
CA GLU A 301 11.96 19.53 0.63
C GLU A 301 12.60 18.82 -0.57
N LEU A 302 11.89 17.83 -1.16
CA LEU A 302 12.34 17.13 -2.35
C LEU A 302 12.44 18.05 -3.58
N SER A 303 11.54 19.05 -3.71
CA SER A 303 11.61 20.07 -4.77
C SER A 303 12.91 20.88 -4.64
N LYS A 304 13.27 21.32 -3.41
CA LYS A 304 14.53 22.03 -3.11
C LYS A 304 15.74 21.16 -3.41
N MET A 305 15.69 19.86 -3.08
CA MET A 305 16.79 18.92 -3.35
C MET A 305 16.96 18.65 -4.85
N LYS A 306 15.84 18.57 -5.59
CA LYS A 306 15.81 18.36 -7.05
C LYS A 306 16.16 19.64 -7.83
N GLY A 307 16.10 20.82 -7.20
CA GLY A 307 16.30 22.11 -7.86
C GLY A 307 15.13 22.54 -8.76
N VAL A 308 13.91 22.14 -8.41
CA VAL A 308 12.67 22.51 -9.15
C VAL A 308 11.74 23.32 -8.25
N PRO A 309 10.90 24.21 -8.81
CA PRO A 309 9.94 24.95 -8.01
C PRO A 309 8.89 24.01 -7.38
N PHE A 310 8.38 24.39 -6.22
CA PHE A 310 7.24 23.70 -5.60
C PHE A 310 6.02 23.74 -6.52
N PRO A 311 5.26 22.63 -6.66
CA PRO A 311 4.16 22.55 -7.60
C PRO A 311 3.03 23.55 -7.26
N LYS A 312 2.68 24.40 -8.22
CA LYS A 312 1.68 25.50 -8.04
C LYS A 312 0.32 24.99 -7.57
N GLN A 313 -0.08 23.78 -7.97
CA GLN A 313 -1.36 23.19 -7.56
C GLN A 313 -1.49 22.95 -6.06
N PHE A 314 -0.36 22.88 -5.34
CA PHE A 314 -0.33 22.72 -3.88
C PHE A 314 0.03 24.01 -3.13
N ALA A 315 0.16 25.15 -3.82
CA ALA A 315 0.59 26.42 -3.21
C ALA A 315 -0.28 26.84 -2.01
N ALA A 316 -1.59 26.58 -2.04
CA ALA A 316 -2.50 26.85 -0.92
C ALA A 316 -2.26 25.95 0.31
N LYS A 317 -1.55 24.85 0.16
CA LYS A 317 -1.19 23.92 1.25
C LYS A 317 0.17 24.24 1.89
N GLN A 318 0.96 25.14 1.29
CA GLN A 318 2.30 25.52 1.72
C GLN A 318 2.33 26.46 2.94
N SER A 319 1.22 27.11 3.28
CA SER A 319 1.16 28.16 4.31
C SER A 319 1.03 27.69 5.76
N GLY A 320 1.12 26.41 6.05
CA GLY A 320 1.23 25.88 7.42
C GLY A 320 2.70 25.70 7.81
N SER A 321 3.11 26.34 8.91
CA SER A 321 4.48 26.37 9.48
C SER A 321 5.25 25.09 9.24
N ALA A 322 6.22 25.13 8.31
CA ALA A 322 7.11 24.01 8.05
C ALA A 322 7.95 23.72 9.31
N PRO A 323 8.09 22.46 9.75
CA PRO A 323 9.12 22.10 10.70
C PRO A 323 10.47 22.49 10.10
N ASN A 324 11.32 23.19 10.85
CA ASN A 324 12.66 23.59 10.42
C ASN A 324 13.47 22.37 9.99
N TYR A 325 13.63 22.18 8.69
CA TYR A 325 14.46 21.10 8.09
C TYR A 325 15.97 21.42 8.12
N LEU A 326 16.34 22.62 8.54
CA LEU A 326 17.74 23.03 8.62
C LEU A 326 18.28 22.73 10.01
N PRO A 327 19.22 21.80 10.18
CA PRO A 327 20.15 21.88 11.29
C PRO A 327 21.15 22.99 10.95
N SER A 328 21.04 24.15 11.60
CA SER A 328 22.11 25.11 11.69
C SER A 328 23.15 24.56 12.67
N HIS A 329 23.86 23.50 12.33
CA HIS A 329 25.07 23.08 13.01
C HIS A 329 25.96 22.32 12.04
N THR A 330 27.06 22.96 11.70
CA THR A 330 28.32 22.35 11.27
C THR A 330 28.66 21.23 12.23
N PHE A 331 28.66 20.00 11.73
CA PHE A 331 29.20 18.86 12.46
C PHE A 331 30.73 18.98 12.47
N GLU A 332 31.28 19.52 13.55
CA GLU A 332 32.63 19.22 13.93
C GLU A 332 32.73 17.74 14.28
N SER A 333 33.73 17.10 13.68
CA SER A 333 34.06 15.69 13.92
C SER A 333 34.57 15.54 15.35
N SER A 334 33.73 15.15 16.29
CA SER A 334 34.16 14.66 17.60
C SER A 334 34.01 13.14 17.63
N THR A 335 35.16 12.49 17.54
CA THR A 335 35.35 11.10 17.92
C THR A 335 35.13 10.97 19.44
N ASN A 336 33.94 10.57 19.85
CA ASN A 336 33.71 10.07 21.19
C ASN A 336 32.77 8.89 21.15
N ALA A 337 33.23 7.77 21.64
CA ALA A 337 32.53 6.53 21.84
C ALA A 337 31.32 6.72 22.77
N PRO A 338 30.18 5.99 22.60
CA PRO A 338 29.03 6.12 23.47
C PRO A 338 29.35 5.56 24.86
N SER A 339 29.20 6.41 25.86
CA SER A 339 29.25 6.03 27.28
C SER A 339 28.06 5.12 27.59
N VAL A 340 28.39 3.98 28.15
CA VAL A 340 27.41 3.00 28.69
C VAL A 340 26.72 3.63 29.90
N ILE A 341 25.41 3.84 29.84
CA ILE A 341 24.60 4.23 31.00
C ILE A 341 24.34 2.97 31.85
N PRO A 342 24.68 2.94 33.16
CA PRO A 342 24.45 1.77 33.99
C PRO A 342 22.97 1.61 34.30
N VAL A 343 22.46 0.42 34.03
CA VAL A 343 21.10 -0.03 34.40
C VAL A 343 21.04 -0.16 35.93
N ARG A 344 20.15 0.61 36.56
CA ARG A 344 19.81 0.40 37.98
C ARG A 344 18.90 -0.83 38.14
N PRO A 345 19.11 -1.69 39.18
CA PRO A 345 18.27 -2.83 39.44
C PRO A 345 16.91 -2.39 39.98
N ILE A 346 15.86 -3.07 39.51
CA ILE A 346 14.48 -2.91 39.99
C ILE A 346 14.34 -3.59 41.34
N PRO A 347 13.78 -2.94 42.38
CA PRO A 347 13.48 -3.60 43.65
C PRO A 347 12.24 -4.49 43.51
N THR A 348 12.36 -5.72 43.94
CA THR A 348 11.24 -6.64 44.17
C THR A 348 10.44 -6.15 45.38
N GLY A 349 9.23 -5.63 45.11
CA GLY A 349 8.27 -5.25 46.15
C GLY A 349 7.00 -6.07 46.03
N THR A 350 6.64 -6.69 47.14
CA THR A 350 5.45 -7.49 47.44
C THR A 350 4.14 -6.80 47.08
N VAL A 351 3.22 -7.59 46.53
CA VAL A 351 1.83 -7.24 46.21
C VAL A 351 0.98 -7.12 47.47
N PRO A 352 0.22 -6.06 47.69
CA PRO A 352 -0.91 -6.07 48.61
C PRO A 352 -2.23 -6.27 47.90
N THR A 353 -2.97 -7.26 48.28
CA THR A 353 -4.40 -7.44 48.02
C THR A 353 -5.22 -6.32 48.68
N GLY A 354 -5.99 -5.59 47.86
CA GLY A 354 -6.91 -4.54 48.32
C GLY A 354 -8.13 -4.44 47.42
N GLU A 355 -9.29 -4.48 48.06
CA GLU A 355 -10.65 -4.54 47.52
C GLU A 355 -11.04 -3.37 46.63
N ILE A 356 -11.91 -3.66 45.64
CA ILE A 356 -12.49 -2.72 44.66
C ILE A 356 -13.73 -2.06 45.25
N PRO A 357 -13.85 -0.71 45.33
CA PRO A 357 -15.11 -0.07 45.62
C PRO A 357 -15.92 0.18 44.31
N GLN A 358 -17.19 -0.24 44.37
CA GLN A 358 -18.20 0.06 43.35
C GLN A 358 -18.55 1.58 43.36
N GLY A 359 -18.32 2.26 42.26
CA GLY A 359 -18.70 3.68 42.04
C GLY A 359 -19.66 3.82 40.89
N LYS A 360 -20.78 4.49 41.13
CA LYS A 360 -21.94 4.73 40.28
C LYS A 360 -21.61 5.46 38.96
N ILE A 361 -22.23 4.98 37.88
CA ILE A 361 -22.21 5.59 36.53
C ILE A 361 -23.26 6.74 36.47
N PRO A 362 -22.92 7.96 36.05
CA PRO A 362 -23.92 8.97 35.69
C PRO A 362 -24.39 8.79 34.26
N ARG A 363 -25.71 8.75 34.06
CA ARG A 363 -26.38 8.86 32.76
C ARG A 363 -26.28 10.30 32.26
N PHE A 364 -25.83 10.51 31.02
CA PHE A 364 -26.01 11.75 30.30
C PHE A 364 -27.04 11.56 29.18
N ASN A 365 -28.12 12.36 29.27
CA ASN A 365 -29.16 12.49 28.28
C ASN A 365 -28.69 13.38 27.11
N GLY A 366 -29.20 13.05 25.93
CA GLY A 366 -28.83 13.55 24.62
C GLY A 366 -29.08 15.02 24.30
N LEU A 367 -28.44 15.42 23.24
CA LEU A 367 -28.95 16.46 22.34
C LEU A 367 -28.59 16.07 20.90
N VAL A 368 -29.61 15.75 20.12
CA VAL A 368 -29.51 15.51 18.67
C VAL A 368 -29.67 16.86 18.00
N THR A 369 -28.62 17.39 17.38
CA THR A 369 -28.73 18.50 16.44
C THR A 369 -28.73 17.97 15.03
N LYS A 370 -29.86 18.15 14.34
CA LYS A 370 -30.04 17.87 12.90
C LYS A 370 -29.31 18.95 12.09
N SER A 371 -28.28 18.58 11.36
CA SER A 371 -27.70 19.37 10.28
C SER A 371 -28.33 19.01 8.95
N LYS A 372 -28.82 20.02 8.21
CA LYS A 372 -29.38 19.90 6.87
C LYS A 372 -28.32 19.54 5.84
N PRO A 373 -28.63 18.73 4.81
CA PRO A 373 -27.68 18.44 3.71
C PRO A 373 -27.56 19.63 2.77
N ILE A 374 -26.31 19.92 2.36
CA ILE A 374 -25.99 20.88 1.29
C ILE A 374 -26.13 20.16 -0.05
N PRO A 375 -26.81 20.75 -1.07
CA PRO A 375 -26.95 20.07 -2.36
C PRO A 375 -25.63 20.05 -3.15
N ALA A 376 -25.25 18.85 -3.59
CA ALA A 376 -24.11 18.60 -4.48
C ALA A 376 -24.45 19.09 -5.91
N LYS A 377 -23.50 19.77 -6.55
CA LYS A 377 -23.56 20.11 -7.99
C LYS A 377 -23.42 18.83 -8.82
N PRO A 378 -24.12 18.71 -9.97
CA PRO A 378 -24.03 17.51 -10.81
C PRO A 378 -22.67 17.47 -11.53
N SER A 379 -21.90 16.41 -11.28
CA SER A 379 -20.77 16.02 -12.09
C SER A 379 -21.26 15.32 -13.36
N LYS A 380 -20.57 15.52 -14.49
CA LYS A 380 -20.86 14.91 -15.79
C LYS A 380 -20.99 13.39 -15.62
N SER A 381 -22.12 12.84 -16.04
CA SER A 381 -22.51 11.44 -15.91
C SER A 381 -21.66 10.54 -16.80
N GLY A 382 -20.60 9.98 -16.24
CA GLY A 382 -20.08 8.73 -16.77
C GLY A 382 -20.90 7.58 -16.18
N ALA A 383 -21.37 6.66 -16.98
CA ALA A 383 -22.13 5.50 -16.51
C ALA A 383 -21.32 4.73 -15.46
N ASP A 384 -21.98 4.32 -14.37
CA ASP A 384 -21.34 3.48 -13.36
C ASP A 384 -20.94 2.13 -13.99
N PRO A 385 -19.65 1.76 -14.03
CA PRO A 385 -19.17 0.52 -14.65
C PRO A 385 -19.73 -0.75 -13.97
N PHE A 386 -20.38 -0.59 -12.81
CA PHE A 386 -21.03 -1.68 -12.06
C PHE A 386 -22.55 -1.67 -12.20
N SER A 387 -23.13 -0.78 -13.01
CA SER A 387 -24.59 -0.63 -13.17
C SER A 387 -25.32 -1.90 -13.64
N GLY A 388 -24.66 -2.73 -14.45
CA GLY A 388 -25.21 -4.01 -14.90
C GLY A 388 -25.45 -5.04 -13.78
N LEU A 389 -24.93 -4.83 -12.58
CA LEU A 389 -25.11 -5.73 -11.43
C LEU A 389 -26.30 -5.33 -10.52
N HIS A 390 -26.88 -4.13 -10.72
CA HIS A 390 -27.99 -3.64 -9.88
C HIS A 390 -29.33 -4.29 -10.21
N SER A 391 -29.55 -4.75 -11.45
CA SER A 391 -30.81 -5.35 -11.90
C SER A 391 -31.13 -6.72 -11.30
N TYR A 392 -30.17 -7.36 -10.64
CA TYR A 392 -30.33 -8.68 -10.03
C TYR A 392 -30.56 -8.67 -8.51
N PHE A 393 -30.76 -7.50 -7.88
CA PHE A 393 -31.02 -7.39 -6.45
C PHE A 393 -32.30 -6.59 -6.20
N PRO A 394 -33.50 -7.26 -6.09
CA PRO A 394 -34.70 -6.60 -5.59
C PRO A 394 -34.53 -6.38 -4.08
N GLY A 395 -34.40 -5.14 -3.63
CA GLY A 395 -34.39 -4.82 -2.21
C GLY A 395 -33.52 -3.66 -1.78
N ALA A 396 -33.66 -2.49 -2.40
CA ALA A 396 -33.29 -1.19 -1.80
C ALA A 396 -34.11 -0.09 -2.46
N SER A 397 -35.42 -0.14 -2.30
CA SER A 397 -36.28 1.01 -2.51
C SER A 397 -36.79 1.48 -1.14
N ALA A 398 -36.51 2.71 -0.81
CA ALA A 398 -37.11 3.42 0.29
C ALA A 398 -38.63 3.46 0.08
N SER A 399 -39.41 2.93 1.01
CA SER A 399 -40.82 3.27 1.14
C SER A 399 -41.09 3.90 2.50
N SER A 400 -41.41 5.17 2.45
CA SER A 400 -42.19 5.86 3.48
C SER A 400 -43.63 5.31 3.47
N GLY A 401 -44.16 4.95 4.66
CA GLY A 401 -45.58 4.60 4.77
C GLY A 401 -45.93 4.04 6.14
N VAL A 402 -46.48 4.90 6.97
CA VAL A 402 -47.09 4.65 8.27
C VAL A 402 -48.37 3.83 8.10
N THR A 403 -48.61 2.79 8.90
CA THR A 403 -49.89 2.58 9.59
C THR A 403 -49.75 1.54 10.71
N ASN A 404 -50.43 1.87 11.82
CA ASN A 404 -50.60 1.12 13.06
C ASN A 404 -51.54 -0.10 12.93
N GLY A 405 -51.31 -1.08 13.83
CA GLY A 405 -52.40 -1.92 14.33
C GLY A 405 -51.96 -3.30 14.81
N PRO A 406 -52.41 -3.74 15.97
CA PRO A 406 -51.85 -4.88 16.69
C PRO A 406 -52.68 -6.17 16.50
N LEU A 407 -52.06 -7.33 16.73
CA LEU A 407 -52.73 -8.54 17.31
C LEU A 407 -51.72 -9.72 17.45
N ARG A 408 -51.55 -10.12 18.68
CA ARG A 408 -51.69 -11.42 19.37
C ARG A 408 -51.41 -12.71 18.58
N GLY A 409 -50.64 -13.58 19.22
CA GLY A 409 -50.86 -15.04 19.14
C GLY A 409 -49.58 -15.86 19.34
N ASN A 410 -49.50 -16.47 20.51
CA ASN A 410 -48.68 -17.63 20.89
C ASN A 410 -48.51 -18.66 19.78
N ASP A 411 -47.31 -19.24 19.63
CA ASP A 411 -47.13 -20.64 20.08
C ASP A 411 -45.64 -21.07 20.07
N SER A 412 -45.43 -21.91 21.05
CA SER A 412 -44.20 -22.52 21.53
C SER A 412 -43.74 -23.70 20.65
N ARG A 413 -42.44 -24.02 20.82
CA ARG A 413 -41.73 -25.30 20.60
C ARG A 413 -41.02 -25.43 19.26
N PHE A 414 -39.69 -25.38 19.32
CA PHE A 414 -38.84 -26.55 19.11
C PHE A 414 -37.41 -26.31 19.67
N GLN A 415 -37.02 -27.29 20.52
CA GLN A 415 -35.73 -27.43 21.15
C GLN A 415 -34.65 -27.97 20.20
N HIS A 416 -33.44 -27.42 20.28
CA HIS A 416 -32.06 -27.93 20.13
C HIS A 416 -31.82 -29.34 19.51
N PRO A 417 -30.61 -29.64 18.97
CA PRO A 417 -29.28 -29.36 19.57
C PRO A 417 -28.18 -28.88 18.62
N TYR A 418 -27.36 -27.98 19.09
CA TYR A 418 -26.05 -27.69 18.52
C TYR A 418 -25.06 -28.78 18.93
N GLN A 419 -24.56 -29.54 17.97
CA GLN A 419 -23.30 -30.29 18.09
C GLN A 419 -22.18 -29.46 17.46
N SER A 420 -21.23 -29.07 18.30
CA SER A 420 -19.97 -28.47 17.94
C SER A 420 -19.11 -29.47 17.13
N LYS A 421 -18.92 -29.22 15.84
CA LYS A 421 -17.82 -29.81 15.08
C LYS A 421 -16.66 -28.81 15.05
N GLN A 422 -15.57 -29.19 15.70
CA GLN A 422 -14.28 -28.54 15.65
C GLN A 422 -13.81 -28.42 14.19
N ALA A 423 -13.48 -27.20 13.77
CA ALA A 423 -12.77 -26.94 12.53
C ALA A 423 -11.29 -27.37 12.69
N PRO A 424 -10.67 -27.97 11.66
CA PRO A 424 -9.26 -28.34 11.73
C PRO A 424 -8.38 -27.10 11.68
N SER A 425 -7.39 -27.04 12.57
CA SER A 425 -6.31 -26.05 12.61
C SER A 425 -5.57 -26.03 11.26
N LEU A 426 -5.72 -24.95 10.50
CA LEU A 426 -4.89 -24.68 9.33
C LEU A 426 -3.52 -24.17 9.80
N THR A 427 -2.56 -25.07 9.69
CA THR A 427 -1.12 -24.86 9.80
C THR A 427 -0.69 -23.63 8.99
N GLN A 428 0.04 -22.71 9.62
CA GLN A 428 0.73 -21.59 8.98
C GLN A 428 1.60 -22.09 7.81
N ALA A 429 1.11 -21.95 6.60
CA ALA A 429 1.88 -22.25 5.40
C ALA A 429 2.67 -21.00 4.99
N LYS A 430 3.96 -21.08 5.22
CA LYS A 430 5.10 -20.41 4.58
C LYS A 430 4.77 -19.75 3.23
N PHE A 431 4.53 -18.44 3.24
CA PHE A 431 4.30 -17.66 2.01
C PHE A 431 5.40 -16.64 1.70
N THR A 432 6.50 -16.63 2.45
CA THR A 432 7.66 -15.75 2.24
C THR A 432 8.85 -16.38 1.51
N GLY A 433 8.82 -17.69 1.24
CA GLY A 433 9.97 -18.42 0.68
C GLY A 433 10.02 -18.55 -0.85
N GLN A 434 8.89 -18.40 -1.54
CA GLN A 434 8.83 -18.75 -2.97
C GLN A 434 9.33 -17.67 -3.93
N TYR A 435 9.38 -16.41 -3.51
CA TYR A 435 9.91 -15.35 -4.38
C TYR A 435 11.43 -15.25 -4.34
N GLN A 436 12.07 -15.65 -3.23
CA GLN A 436 13.53 -15.68 -3.13
C GLN A 436 14.15 -16.92 -3.80
N SER A 437 13.45 -18.06 -3.86
CA SER A 437 13.99 -19.28 -4.48
C SER A 437 13.95 -19.25 -6.02
N GLN A 438 13.04 -18.49 -6.64
CA GLN A 438 13.03 -18.36 -8.10
C GLN A 438 14.11 -17.39 -8.61
N VAL A 439 14.59 -16.45 -7.78
CA VAL A 439 15.69 -15.56 -8.14
C VAL A 439 17.04 -16.28 -7.99
N GLN A 440 17.19 -17.22 -7.06
CA GLN A 440 18.42 -17.99 -6.88
C GLN A 440 18.61 -19.10 -7.92
N SER A 441 17.55 -19.71 -8.45
CA SER A 441 17.66 -20.73 -9.50
C SER A 441 17.94 -20.16 -10.90
N ALA A 442 17.72 -18.87 -11.12
CA ALA A 442 18.06 -18.21 -12.38
C ALA A 442 19.53 -17.73 -12.47
N MET A 443 20.30 -17.85 -11.37
CA MET A 443 21.72 -17.45 -11.32
C MET A 443 22.71 -18.60 -11.48
N GLN A 444 22.28 -19.83 -11.70
CA GLN A 444 23.16 -20.96 -12.01
C GLN A 444 23.10 -21.29 -13.49
N THR A 445 23.89 -20.59 -14.31
CA THR A 445 24.29 -21.04 -15.63
C THR A 445 25.59 -21.83 -15.49
N PRO A 446 25.76 -23.00 -16.19
CA PRO A 446 26.98 -23.78 -16.08
C PRO A 446 28.15 -23.08 -16.77
N SER A 447 29.26 -23.00 -16.06
CA SER A 447 30.55 -22.57 -16.60
C SER A 447 31.00 -23.57 -17.68
N ALA A 448 31.15 -23.07 -18.91
CA ALA A 448 31.82 -23.82 -19.98
C ALA A 448 33.32 -23.81 -19.73
N GLU A 449 33.87 -25.00 -19.50
CA GLU A 449 35.30 -25.25 -19.53
C GLU A 449 35.84 -25.03 -20.96
N SER A 450 36.72 -24.04 -21.12
CA SER A 450 37.53 -23.89 -22.33
C SER A 450 38.93 -24.40 -22.09
N HIS A 451 39.27 -25.56 -22.69
CA HIS A 451 40.63 -26.02 -22.82
C HIS A 451 41.42 -25.15 -23.80
N PRO A 452 42.70 -24.84 -23.52
CA PRO A 452 43.57 -24.15 -24.48
C PRO A 452 44.15 -25.18 -25.45
N ARG A 453 43.89 -25.06 -26.74
CA ARG A 453 44.66 -25.72 -27.80
C ARG A 453 45.87 -24.88 -28.15
N ALA A 454 47.07 -25.47 -27.99
CA ALA A 454 48.35 -24.99 -28.48
C ALA A 454 48.33 -24.89 -30.01
N TYR A 455 48.74 -23.75 -30.54
CA TYR A 455 49.10 -23.59 -31.96
C TYR A 455 50.62 -23.66 -32.08
N GLN A 456 51.10 -24.70 -32.79
CA GLN A 456 52.47 -24.84 -33.23
C GLN A 456 52.68 -23.92 -34.44
N ASP A 457 53.77 -23.18 -34.34
CA ASP A 457 54.41 -22.37 -35.36
C ASP A 457 55.00 -23.30 -36.49
N GLN A 458 54.71 -23.04 -37.76
CA GLN A 458 55.52 -23.49 -38.89
C GLN A 458 55.62 -22.39 -39.91
N THR A 459 56.82 -21.85 -39.93
CA THR A 459 57.45 -21.06 -41.03
C THR A 459 57.44 -21.76 -42.37
N ARG A 460 56.93 -21.12 -43.38
CA ARG A 460 57.59 -20.84 -44.67
C ARG A 460 56.76 -19.89 -45.49
#